data_65ea47e98c0731c261eae7739287ed6e
#
_entry.id   65ea47e98c0731c261eae7739287ed6e
#
_cell.length_a   1.000
_cell.length_b   1.000
_cell.length_c   1.000
_cell.angle_alpha   90.00
_cell.angle_beta   90.00
_cell.angle_gamma   90.00
#
_symmetry.space_group_name_H-M   'P 1'
#
loop_
_entity.id
_entity.type
_entity.pdbx_description
1 polymer ?
#
loop_
_entity_poly.entity_id
_entity_poly.type
_entity_poly.pdbx_seq_one_letter_code
_entity_poly.pdbx_strand_id
1 'polypeptide(L)'
;MKKKIIASLLCLTMVFSMTACGGKNSDSDVDYIKDKGTLVVGITDFEPMDYKDDSGEWVGFDADMAKMVGESLGVDVEFVEIDWDNKIMELKSKNIDIVWNGMTLTDEVKNSMECTNAYCSNGQVIVTTDESKLDDPSKLTFAVEAGSAGEAVAKEKGYNANSVASQADALMEVASGTSDAAIIDLLMASAMIGEGTSYPDLIHSDELTSEEYGVGCRKGSDLAAYINEQLTKAYKDGKTQEIAEKYGVADAVLEQK
;
A
#
# COMPACT_ATOMS: atom_id res chain seq x y z
N MET A 1 -34.07 -48.11 72.52
CA MET A 1 -32.85 -48.37 71.77
C MET A 1 -32.83 -47.48 70.53
N LYS A 2 -32.11 -46.34 70.58
CA LYS A 2 -32.03 -45.37 69.51
C LYS A 2 -30.60 -45.34 68.96
N LYS A 3 -30.40 -45.83 67.74
CA LYS A 3 -29.08 -45.76 67.09
C LYS A 3 -28.89 -44.36 66.49
N LYS A 4 -27.87 -43.67 66.88
CA LYS A 4 -27.44 -42.41 66.31
C LYS A 4 -26.51 -42.73 65.14
N ILE A 5 -26.88 -42.27 63.94
CA ILE A 5 -26.06 -42.31 62.77
C ILE A 5 -25.36 -40.96 62.66
N ILE A 6 -24.02 -40.97 62.78
CA ILE A 6 -23.17 -39.78 62.58
C ILE A 6 -22.82 -39.75 61.08
N ALA A 7 -23.35 -38.75 60.37
CA ALA A 7 -22.95 -38.49 59.00
C ALA A 7 -21.73 -37.60 58.97
N SER A 8 -20.57 -38.15 58.55
CA SER A 8 -19.34 -37.38 58.31
C SER A 8 -19.45 -36.67 56.95
N LEU A 9 -19.54 -35.32 57.00
CA LEU A 9 -19.53 -34.45 55.86
C LEU A 9 -18.09 -34.19 55.45
N LEU A 10 -17.63 -34.88 54.36
CA LEU A 10 -16.32 -34.67 53.76
C LEU A 10 -16.38 -33.45 52.84
N CYS A 11 -15.96 -32.30 53.31
CA CYS A 11 -15.80 -31.09 52.46
C CYS A 11 -14.57 -31.30 51.56
N LEU A 12 -14.84 -31.66 50.30
CA LEU A 12 -13.85 -31.68 49.23
C LEU A 12 -13.69 -30.25 48.69
N THR A 13 -12.68 -29.51 49.19
CA THR A 13 -12.29 -28.22 48.64
C THR A 13 -11.62 -28.42 47.28
N MET A 14 -12.38 -28.25 46.17
CA MET A 14 -11.81 -28.07 44.85
C MET A 14 -11.13 -26.70 44.82
N VAL A 15 -9.80 -26.72 44.87
CA VAL A 15 -8.97 -25.56 44.52
C VAL A 15 -9.06 -25.43 43.00
N PHE A 16 -9.93 -24.55 42.50
CA PHE A 16 -9.91 -24.07 41.14
C PHE A 16 -8.63 -23.23 40.97
N SER A 17 -7.58 -23.82 40.46
CA SER A 17 -6.45 -23.08 39.91
C SER A 17 -6.95 -22.31 38.70
N MET A 18 -7.39 -21.08 38.89
CA MET A 18 -7.51 -20.10 37.82
C MET A 18 -6.09 -19.85 37.32
N THR A 19 -5.67 -20.60 36.31
CA THR A 19 -4.62 -20.15 35.41
C THR A 19 -5.19 -18.89 34.73
N ALA A 20 -4.85 -17.73 35.30
CA ALA A 20 -4.97 -16.48 34.58
C ALA A 20 -4.05 -16.64 33.35
N CYS A 21 -4.63 -17.00 32.20
CA CYS A 21 -4.06 -16.60 30.94
C CYS A 21 -3.99 -15.09 30.99
N GLY A 22 -2.83 -14.56 31.37
CA GLY A 22 -2.48 -13.20 31.12
C GLY A 22 -2.55 -13.03 29.59
N GLY A 23 -3.68 -12.53 29.11
CA GLY A 23 -3.72 -11.97 27.78
C GLY A 23 -2.61 -10.93 27.75
N LYS A 24 -1.56 -11.19 27.00
CA LYS A 24 -0.70 -10.13 26.51
C LYS A 24 -1.64 -9.21 25.74
N ASN A 25 -2.03 -8.08 26.33
CA ASN A 25 -2.37 -6.93 25.54
C ASN A 25 -1.05 -6.51 24.89
N SER A 26 -0.68 -7.17 23.82
CA SER A 26 0.39 -6.63 23.01
C SER A 26 -0.27 -5.53 22.18
N ASP A 27 0.04 -4.29 22.50
CA ASP A 27 -0.24 -3.14 21.63
C ASP A 27 0.63 -3.22 20.36
N SER A 28 1.35 -4.32 20.16
CA SER A 28 2.23 -4.62 19.04
C SER A 28 1.44 -5.18 17.87
N ASP A 29 1.43 -4.46 16.75
CA ASP A 29 0.86 -4.96 15.49
C ASP A 29 1.71 -6.10 14.90
N VAL A 30 3.02 -6.11 15.14
CA VAL A 30 3.92 -7.21 14.74
C VAL A 30 3.50 -8.52 15.39
N ASP A 31 3.26 -8.51 16.71
CA ASP A 31 2.78 -9.72 17.42
C ASP A 31 1.37 -10.10 16.96
N TYR A 32 0.47 -9.12 16.77
CA TYR A 32 -0.88 -9.36 16.26
C TYR A 32 -0.87 -10.06 14.90
N ILE A 33 -0.02 -9.62 13.95
CA ILE A 33 0.09 -10.22 12.61
C ILE A 33 0.67 -11.63 12.69
N LYS A 34 1.71 -11.84 13.52
CA LYS A 34 2.28 -13.17 13.75
C LYS A 34 1.28 -14.16 14.34
N ASP A 35 0.50 -13.71 15.33
CA ASP A 35 -0.53 -14.54 15.96
C ASP A 35 -1.70 -14.84 15.00
N LYS A 36 -2.04 -13.89 14.12
CA LYS A 36 -3.05 -14.03 13.06
C LYS A 36 -2.58 -14.95 11.91
N GLY A 37 -1.28 -14.99 11.64
CA GLY A 37 -0.67 -15.79 10.58
C GLY A 37 -0.76 -15.19 9.19
N THR A 38 -1.22 -13.93 9.04
CA THR A 38 -1.42 -13.27 7.74
C THR A 38 -1.10 -11.79 7.84
N LEU A 39 -0.37 -11.25 6.86
CA LEU A 39 -0.18 -9.81 6.62
C LEU A 39 -1.14 -9.38 5.50
N VAL A 40 -2.12 -8.54 5.81
CA VAL A 40 -3.09 -8.03 4.83
C VAL A 40 -2.62 -6.68 4.30
N VAL A 41 -2.40 -6.61 2.99
CA VAL A 41 -1.86 -5.44 2.26
C VAL A 41 -2.97 -4.80 1.44
N GLY A 42 -3.26 -3.52 1.71
CA GLY A 42 -4.21 -2.73 0.91
C GLY A 42 -3.52 -2.12 -0.30
N ILE A 43 -4.10 -2.34 -1.48
CA ILE A 43 -3.56 -1.96 -2.79
C ILE A 43 -4.66 -1.47 -3.75
N THR A 44 -4.22 -0.86 -4.86
CA THR A 44 -5.00 -0.68 -6.10
C THR A 44 -4.20 -1.24 -7.29
N ASP A 45 -4.81 -1.38 -8.46
CA ASP A 45 -4.10 -1.80 -9.67
C ASP A 45 -3.14 -0.70 -10.15
N PHE A 46 -1.86 -0.94 -9.96
CA PHE A 46 -0.78 0.01 -10.21
C PHE A 46 0.48 -0.68 -10.75
N GLU A 47 0.55 -0.99 -12.04
CA GLU A 47 1.77 -1.47 -12.69
C GLU A 47 2.83 -0.35 -12.72
N PRO A 48 4.09 -0.59 -12.32
CA PRO A 48 4.73 -1.89 -12.02
C PRO A 48 4.84 -2.22 -10.52
N MET A 49 4.11 -1.48 -9.65
CA MET A 49 4.20 -1.65 -8.20
C MET A 49 3.38 -2.84 -7.70
N ASP A 50 2.08 -2.87 -8.01
CA ASP A 50 1.15 -3.96 -7.68
C ASP A 50 0.15 -4.14 -8.84
N TYR A 51 0.18 -5.28 -9.48
CA TYR A 51 -0.72 -5.59 -10.59
C TYR A 51 -0.92 -7.11 -10.71
N LYS A 52 -1.93 -7.53 -11.47
CA LYS A 52 -2.17 -8.95 -11.72
C LYS A 52 -1.45 -9.42 -12.97
N ASP A 53 -0.71 -10.50 -12.83
CA ASP A 53 -0.13 -11.20 -13.98
C ASP A 53 -1.20 -12.00 -14.76
N ASP A 54 -0.79 -12.66 -15.84
CA ASP A 54 -1.67 -13.49 -16.69
C ASP A 54 -2.35 -14.64 -15.93
N SER A 55 -1.83 -15.05 -14.77
CA SER A 55 -2.44 -16.07 -13.91
C SER A 55 -3.46 -15.50 -12.93
N GLY A 56 -3.52 -14.18 -12.78
CA GLY A 56 -4.34 -13.45 -11.83
C GLY A 56 -3.69 -13.28 -10.46
N GLU A 57 -2.41 -13.62 -10.32
CA GLU A 57 -1.65 -13.43 -9.09
C GLU A 57 -1.11 -11.99 -9.00
N TRP A 58 -1.14 -11.44 -7.78
CA TRP A 58 -0.55 -10.12 -7.53
C TRP A 58 0.98 -10.19 -7.59
N VAL A 59 1.55 -9.39 -8.46
CA VAL A 59 2.99 -9.22 -8.71
C VAL A 59 3.32 -7.73 -8.79
N GLY A 60 4.59 -7.41 -8.84
CA GLY A 60 5.07 -6.03 -8.90
C GLY A 60 6.17 -5.78 -7.87
N PHE A 61 6.77 -4.61 -7.93
CA PHE A 61 7.86 -4.26 -7.02
C PHE A 61 7.38 -4.26 -5.56
N ASP A 62 6.29 -3.55 -5.25
CA ASP A 62 5.75 -3.46 -3.91
C ASP A 62 5.17 -4.80 -3.44
N ALA A 63 4.49 -5.54 -4.34
CA ALA A 63 3.97 -6.87 -4.03
C ALA A 63 5.09 -7.85 -3.64
N ASP A 64 6.20 -7.89 -4.37
CA ASP A 64 7.31 -8.78 -4.06
C ASP A 64 8.06 -8.35 -2.79
N MET A 65 8.18 -7.03 -2.54
CA MET A 65 8.73 -6.50 -1.28
C MET A 65 7.83 -6.82 -0.09
N ALA A 66 6.51 -6.72 -0.22
CA ALA A 66 5.55 -7.09 0.82
C ALA A 66 5.61 -8.60 1.13
N LYS A 67 5.71 -9.46 0.10
CA LYS A 67 5.91 -10.91 0.27
C LYS A 67 7.20 -11.21 1.04
N MET A 68 8.31 -10.51 0.74
CA MET A 68 9.57 -10.64 1.48
C MET A 68 9.40 -10.28 2.97
N VAL A 69 8.64 -9.23 3.28
CA VAL A 69 8.34 -8.86 4.67
C VAL A 69 7.46 -9.91 5.35
N GLY A 70 6.45 -10.45 4.65
CA GLY A 70 5.63 -11.56 5.16
C GLY A 70 6.47 -12.79 5.49
N GLU A 71 7.40 -13.18 4.61
CA GLU A 71 8.35 -14.27 4.87
C GLU A 71 9.20 -14.00 6.12
N SER A 72 9.66 -12.77 6.33
CA SER A 72 10.45 -12.40 7.50
C SER A 72 9.64 -12.45 8.81
N LEU A 73 8.34 -12.18 8.74
CA LEU A 73 7.38 -12.31 9.85
C LEU A 73 7.01 -13.78 10.10
N GLY A 74 7.17 -14.65 9.10
CA GLY A 74 6.73 -16.05 9.13
C GLY A 74 5.22 -16.22 8.92
N VAL A 75 4.61 -15.35 8.11
CA VAL A 75 3.17 -15.31 7.83
C VAL A 75 2.89 -15.30 6.33
N ASP A 76 1.67 -15.66 5.95
CA ASP A 76 1.19 -15.50 4.58
C ASP A 76 0.89 -14.03 4.28
N VAL A 77 0.92 -13.64 2.99
CA VAL A 77 0.56 -12.29 2.54
C VAL A 77 -0.74 -12.37 1.73
N GLU A 78 -1.69 -11.52 2.10
CA GLU A 78 -2.97 -11.36 1.41
C GLU A 78 -3.06 -9.94 0.86
N PHE A 79 -3.33 -9.80 -0.44
CA PHE A 79 -3.55 -8.51 -1.09
C PHE A 79 -5.05 -8.24 -1.22
N VAL A 80 -5.47 -7.04 -0.79
CA VAL A 80 -6.86 -6.60 -0.83
C VAL A 80 -6.95 -5.31 -1.62
N GLU A 81 -7.71 -5.33 -2.73
CA GLU A 81 -8.04 -4.11 -3.46
C GLU A 81 -8.95 -3.24 -2.59
N ILE A 82 -8.58 -1.97 -2.42
CA ILE A 82 -9.31 -0.99 -1.63
C ILE A 82 -9.68 0.22 -2.49
N ASP A 83 -10.70 0.96 -2.07
CA ASP A 83 -10.87 2.33 -2.55
C ASP A 83 -9.75 3.19 -1.95
N TRP A 84 -8.91 3.78 -2.78
CA TRP A 84 -7.69 4.46 -2.33
C TRP A 84 -7.94 5.63 -1.38
N ASP A 85 -9.03 6.36 -1.53
CA ASP A 85 -9.42 7.44 -0.61
C ASP A 85 -9.82 6.93 0.78
N ASN A 86 -10.16 5.65 0.91
CA ASN A 86 -10.52 4.99 2.15
C ASN A 86 -9.33 4.35 2.90
N LYS A 87 -8.10 4.37 2.36
CA LYS A 87 -6.93 3.68 2.89
C LYS A 87 -6.68 3.89 4.40
N ILE A 88 -6.89 5.13 4.88
CA ILE A 88 -6.73 5.46 6.31
C ILE A 88 -7.82 4.78 7.15
N MET A 89 -9.05 4.70 6.66
CA MET A 89 -10.16 4.05 7.35
C MET A 89 -9.97 2.53 7.37
N GLU A 90 -9.52 1.94 6.27
CA GLU A 90 -9.24 0.51 6.16
C GLU A 90 -8.17 0.06 7.16
N LEU A 91 -7.09 0.84 7.33
CA LEU A 91 -6.08 0.60 8.37
C LEU A 91 -6.66 0.70 9.79
N LYS A 92 -7.45 1.75 10.07
CA LYS A 92 -8.01 1.98 11.40
C LYS A 92 -9.01 0.90 11.82
N SER A 93 -9.78 0.39 10.87
CA SER A 93 -10.76 -0.68 11.11
C SER A 93 -10.15 -2.07 11.14
N LYS A 94 -8.84 -2.21 10.88
CA LYS A 94 -8.11 -3.47 10.80
C LYS A 94 -8.61 -4.41 9.67
N ASN A 95 -9.21 -3.84 8.62
CA ASN A 95 -9.52 -4.57 7.39
C ASN A 95 -8.23 -4.90 6.63
N ILE A 96 -7.25 -3.99 6.71
CA ILE A 96 -5.88 -4.19 6.23
C ILE A 96 -4.87 -3.91 7.35
N ASP A 97 -3.67 -4.43 7.23
CA ASP A 97 -2.58 -4.21 8.20
C ASP A 97 -1.63 -3.12 7.77
N ILE A 98 -1.37 -3.03 6.47
CA ILE A 98 -0.54 -2.00 5.84
C ILE A 98 -1.16 -1.53 4.53
N VAL A 99 -0.77 -0.32 4.11
CA VAL A 99 -0.93 0.18 2.73
C VAL A 99 0.45 0.16 2.09
N TRP A 100 0.61 -0.61 1.02
CA TRP A 100 1.87 -0.67 0.27
C TRP A 100 1.56 -0.74 -1.22
N ASN A 101 1.54 0.41 -1.90
CA ASN A 101 1.09 0.56 -3.29
C ASN A 101 1.57 1.92 -3.84
N GLY A 102 2.89 2.13 -3.89
CA GLY A 102 3.42 3.41 -4.36
C GLY A 102 2.86 4.61 -3.60
N MET A 103 2.67 4.48 -2.28
CA MET A 103 1.99 5.51 -1.51
C MET A 103 2.87 6.73 -1.27
N THR A 104 2.51 7.88 -1.85
CA THR A 104 3.19 9.16 -1.64
C THR A 104 3.11 9.59 -0.18
N LEU A 105 4.27 9.91 0.40
CA LEU A 105 4.44 10.36 1.78
C LEU A 105 4.03 11.83 1.94
N THR A 106 2.75 12.15 1.74
CA THR A 106 2.19 13.49 1.96
C THR A 106 2.11 13.83 3.45
N ASP A 107 1.92 15.11 3.77
CA ASP A 107 1.70 15.55 5.17
C ASP A 107 0.43 14.90 5.77
N GLU A 108 -0.62 14.72 4.98
CA GLU A 108 -1.85 14.04 5.41
C GLU A 108 -1.57 12.59 5.80
N VAL A 109 -0.88 11.85 4.93
CA VAL A 109 -0.47 10.46 5.16
C VAL A 109 0.39 10.34 6.42
N LYS A 110 1.45 11.14 6.54
CA LYS A 110 2.36 11.16 7.71
C LYS A 110 1.65 11.52 9.02
N ASN A 111 0.63 12.38 8.96
CA ASN A 111 -0.15 12.73 10.14
C ASN A 111 -1.14 11.63 10.55
N SER A 112 -1.65 10.87 9.59
CA SER A 112 -2.74 9.89 9.79
C SER A 112 -2.25 8.46 10.02
N MET A 113 -1.05 8.13 9.53
CA MET A 113 -0.43 6.80 9.58
C MET A 113 0.93 6.85 10.27
N GLU A 114 1.41 5.68 10.73
CA GLU A 114 2.83 5.45 11.02
C GLU A 114 3.47 4.99 9.73
N CYS A 115 4.39 5.81 9.17
CA CYS A 115 4.99 5.54 7.87
C CYS A 115 6.42 5.01 8.03
N THR A 116 6.84 4.20 7.07
CA THR A 116 8.24 3.81 6.93
C THR A 116 9.10 4.98 6.44
N ASN A 117 10.41 4.76 6.40
CA ASN A 117 11.31 5.55 5.57
C ASN A 117 10.85 5.49 4.11
N ALA A 118 11.20 6.51 3.34
CA ALA A 118 10.99 6.47 1.90
C ALA A 118 11.85 5.37 1.26
N TYR A 119 11.27 4.63 0.30
CA TYR A 119 11.97 3.55 -0.39
C TYR A 119 12.12 3.77 -1.90
N CYS A 120 11.25 4.59 -2.51
CA CYS A 120 11.33 4.99 -3.91
C CYS A 120 11.07 6.49 -4.08
N SER A 121 11.66 7.08 -5.12
CA SER A 121 11.29 8.40 -5.64
C SER A 121 10.25 8.28 -6.75
N ASN A 122 9.42 9.31 -6.90
CA ASN A 122 8.39 9.42 -7.93
C ASN A 122 8.10 10.91 -8.24
N GLY A 123 7.20 11.15 -9.19
CA GLY A 123 6.59 12.42 -9.50
C GLY A 123 5.22 12.21 -10.15
N GLN A 124 4.39 13.24 -10.20
CA GLN A 124 3.15 13.24 -10.94
C GLN A 124 3.39 13.77 -12.35
N VAL A 125 2.75 13.16 -13.36
CA VAL A 125 2.82 13.59 -14.76
C VAL A 125 1.42 13.71 -15.35
N ILE A 126 1.28 14.59 -16.37
CA ILE A 126 0.09 14.63 -17.20
C ILE A 126 0.26 13.60 -18.33
N VAL A 127 -0.74 12.76 -18.51
CA VAL A 127 -0.83 11.82 -19.62
C VAL A 127 -1.93 12.26 -20.58
N THR A 128 -1.66 12.20 -21.89
CA THR A 128 -2.60 12.58 -22.94
C THR A 128 -2.27 11.88 -24.25
N THR A 129 -3.15 12.02 -25.26
CA THR A 129 -2.97 11.51 -26.62
C THR A 129 -2.30 12.51 -27.56
N ASP A 130 -2.14 13.77 -27.17
CA ASP A 130 -1.69 14.86 -28.06
C ASP A 130 -0.82 15.85 -27.31
N GLU A 131 0.43 16.04 -27.76
CA GLU A 131 1.42 16.93 -27.18
C GLU A 131 0.91 18.39 -27.09
N SER A 132 0.09 18.84 -28.08
CA SER A 132 -0.46 20.19 -28.07
C SER A 132 -1.40 20.47 -26.90
N LYS A 133 -1.97 19.45 -26.27
CA LYS A 133 -2.78 19.57 -25.06
C LYS A 133 -1.94 19.97 -23.85
N LEU A 134 -0.65 19.66 -23.85
CA LEU A 134 0.27 20.02 -22.76
C LEU A 134 0.60 21.54 -22.74
N ASP A 135 0.35 22.27 -23.82
CA ASP A 135 0.58 23.72 -23.90
C ASP A 135 -0.36 24.53 -22.98
N ASP A 136 -1.60 24.07 -22.80
CA ASP A 136 -2.58 24.72 -21.92
C ASP A 136 -3.45 23.69 -21.17
N PRO A 137 -2.91 23.01 -20.17
CA PRO A 137 -3.61 21.96 -19.43
C PRO A 137 -4.87 22.46 -18.69
N SER A 138 -4.98 23.78 -18.45
CA SER A 138 -6.12 24.34 -17.70
C SER A 138 -7.47 24.19 -18.41
N LYS A 139 -7.47 23.85 -19.70
CA LYS A 139 -8.68 23.63 -20.51
C LYS A 139 -9.12 22.18 -20.59
N LEU A 140 -8.30 21.27 -20.08
CA LEU A 140 -8.54 19.83 -20.16
C LEU A 140 -9.47 19.35 -19.04
N THR A 141 -10.16 18.25 -19.32
CA THR A 141 -10.81 17.42 -18.31
C THR A 141 -9.89 16.25 -17.97
N PHE A 142 -9.51 16.14 -16.72
CA PHE A 142 -8.61 15.11 -16.25
C PHE A 142 -9.35 13.93 -15.62
N ALA A 143 -8.85 12.72 -15.81
CA ALA A 143 -9.13 11.57 -14.95
C ALA A 143 -8.03 11.48 -13.89
N VAL A 144 -8.41 11.27 -12.62
CA VAL A 144 -7.49 11.11 -11.49
C VAL A 144 -8.02 10.03 -10.54
N GLU A 145 -7.15 9.24 -9.94
CA GLU A 145 -7.59 8.31 -8.90
C GLU A 145 -8.03 9.07 -7.65
N ALA A 146 -9.19 8.71 -7.11
CA ALA A 146 -9.75 9.34 -5.90
C ALA A 146 -8.79 9.23 -4.70
N GLY A 147 -8.52 10.33 -4.01
CA GLY A 147 -7.63 10.37 -2.84
C GLY A 147 -6.14 10.16 -3.14
N SER A 148 -5.74 10.25 -4.43
CA SER A 148 -4.34 10.14 -4.86
C SER A 148 -3.58 11.47 -4.79
N ALA A 149 -2.25 11.39 -4.98
CA ALA A 149 -1.41 12.57 -5.16
C ALA A 149 -1.78 13.32 -6.45
N GLY A 150 -2.15 12.60 -7.52
CA GLY A 150 -2.62 13.18 -8.79
C GLY A 150 -3.90 14.02 -8.62
N GLU A 151 -4.86 13.54 -7.83
CA GLU A 151 -6.06 14.32 -7.50
C GLU A 151 -5.71 15.60 -6.72
N ALA A 152 -4.78 15.49 -5.76
CA ALA A 152 -4.31 16.66 -5.00
C ALA A 152 -3.63 17.69 -5.89
N VAL A 153 -2.80 17.27 -6.86
CA VAL A 153 -2.18 18.14 -7.86
C VAL A 153 -3.22 18.80 -8.76
N ALA A 154 -4.21 18.06 -9.24
CA ALA A 154 -5.29 18.61 -10.06
C ALA A 154 -6.04 19.71 -9.30
N LYS A 155 -6.36 19.48 -8.03
CA LYS A 155 -7.04 20.42 -7.15
C LYS A 155 -6.19 21.65 -6.88
N GLU A 156 -4.90 21.49 -6.58
CA GLU A 156 -3.97 22.60 -6.34
C GLU A 156 -3.84 23.53 -7.55
N LYS A 157 -3.75 22.93 -8.76
CA LYS A 157 -3.65 23.66 -10.02
C LYS A 157 -5.00 24.21 -10.51
N GLY A 158 -6.11 23.85 -9.85
CA GLY A 158 -7.46 24.29 -10.24
C GLY A 158 -7.95 23.65 -11.55
N TYR A 159 -7.46 22.48 -11.89
CA TYR A 159 -7.87 21.73 -13.07
C TYR A 159 -9.26 21.11 -12.88
N ASN A 160 -9.99 20.94 -13.99
CA ASN A 160 -11.25 20.22 -13.99
C ASN A 160 -10.95 18.70 -14.01
N ALA A 161 -11.21 18.01 -12.91
CA ALA A 161 -10.89 16.59 -12.76
C ALA A 161 -12.11 15.76 -12.34
N ASN A 162 -12.23 14.57 -12.91
CA ASN A 162 -13.15 13.52 -12.53
C ASN A 162 -12.37 12.43 -11.80
N SER A 163 -12.84 12.04 -10.61
CA SER A 163 -12.21 10.97 -9.85
C SER A 163 -12.67 9.60 -10.37
N VAL A 164 -11.71 8.69 -10.52
CA VAL A 164 -11.89 7.28 -10.91
C VAL A 164 -11.38 6.36 -9.80
N ALA A 165 -11.57 5.04 -9.93
CA ALA A 165 -11.24 4.08 -8.88
C ALA A 165 -9.74 3.76 -8.80
N SER A 166 -9.01 3.83 -9.93
CA SER A 166 -7.58 3.54 -10.01
C SER A 166 -6.87 4.42 -11.04
N GLN A 167 -5.55 4.51 -10.98
CA GLN A 167 -4.76 5.15 -12.03
C GLN A 167 -4.84 4.40 -13.35
N ALA A 168 -5.00 3.06 -13.32
CA ALA A 168 -5.24 2.25 -14.52
C ALA A 168 -6.55 2.65 -15.21
N ASP A 169 -7.63 2.92 -14.44
CA ASP A 169 -8.89 3.45 -14.99
C ASP A 169 -8.69 4.84 -15.61
N ALA A 170 -7.86 5.69 -14.99
CA ALA A 170 -7.54 7.00 -15.55
C ALA A 170 -6.86 6.90 -16.92
N LEU A 171 -5.90 5.98 -17.08
CA LEU A 171 -5.26 5.71 -18.38
C LEU A 171 -6.27 5.19 -19.42
N MET A 172 -7.18 4.31 -19.01
CA MET A 172 -8.22 3.77 -19.88
C MET A 172 -9.18 4.87 -20.34
N GLU A 173 -9.56 5.84 -19.49
CA GLU A 173 -10.38 6.99 -19.90
C GLU A 173 -9.68 7.87 -20.93
N VAL A 174 -8.38 8.12 -20.79
CA VAL A 174 -7.61 8.90 -21.77
C VAL A 174 -7.51 8.14 -23.08
N ALA A 175 -7.18 6.86 -23.05
CA ALA A 175 -7.06 6.02 -24.25
C ALA A 175 -8.37 5.89 -25.03
N SER A 176 -9.51 5.85 -24.32
CA SER A 176 -10.85 5.81 -24.93
C SER A 176 -11.37 7.19 -25.37
N GLY A 177 -10.72 8.28 -24.99
CA GLY A 177 -11.16 9.66 -25.24
C GLY A 177 -12.32 10.11 -24.34
N THR A 178 -12.59 9.42 -23.23
CA THR A 178 -13.59 9.82 -22.24
C THR A 178 -13.09 11.04 -21.44
N SER A 179 -11.82 11.06 -21.07
CA SER A 179 -11.11 12.21 -20.50
C SER A 179 -10.04 12.71 -21.47
N ASP A 180 -9.74 14.03 -21.43
CA ASP A 180 -8.73 14.65 -22.30
C ASP A 180 -7.31 14.26 -21.88
N ALA A 181 -7.11 14.08 -20.58
CA ALA A 181 -5.84 13.79 -19.94
C ALA A 181 -6.04 13.06 -18.61
N ALA A 182 -4.96 12.53 -18.04
CA ALA A 182 -4.90 12.04 -16.68
C ALA A 182 -3.74 12.69 -15.92
N ILE A 183 -3.79 12.68 -14.59
CA ILE A 183 -2.61 12.92 -13.74
C ILE A 183 -2.36 11.64 -12.97
N ILE A 184 -1.20 11.04 -13.21
CA ILE A 184 -0.78 9.76 -12.62
C ILE A 184 0.68 9.80 -12.20
N ASP A 185 1.11 8.76 -11.53
CA ASP A 185 2.49 8.56 -11.12
C ASP A 185 3.41 8.29 -12.33
N LEU A 186 4.59 8.90 -12.31
CA LEU A 186 5.60 8.73 -13.37
C LEU A 186 6.03 7.27 -13.52
N LEU A 187 6.12 6.50 -12.42
CA LEU A 187 6.50 5.09 -12.50
C LEU A 187 5.46 4.28 -13.29
N MET A 188 4.16 4.53 -13.10
CA MET A 188 3.13 3.92 -13.94
C MET A 188 3.23 4.39 -15.39
N ALA A 189 3.37 5.70 -15.62
CA ALA A 189 3.51 6.24 -16.96
C ALA A 189 4.70 5.60 -17.71
N SER A 190 5.84 5.45 -17.02
CA SER A 190 7.05 4.84 -17.58
C SER A 190 6.89 3.37 -17.95
N ALA A 191 6.07 2.62 -17.19
CA ALA A 191 5.82 1.20 -17.43
C ALA A 191 4.77 0.97 -18.55
N MET A 192 3.74 1.82 -18.62
CA MET A 192 2.54 1.54 -19.39
C MET A 192 2.40 2.38 -20.67
N ILE A 193 3.21 3.43 -20.88
CA ILE A 193 3.07 4.38 -21.98
C ILE A 193 4.26 4.31 -22.93
N GLY A 194 3.97 4.35 -24.25
CA GLY A 194 4.96 4.37 -25.31
C GLY A 194 5.03 3.07 -26.11
N GLU A 195 5.91 3.04 -27.10
CA GLU A 195 6.03 1.91 -28.02
C GLU A 195 6.34 0.60 -27.30
N GLY A 196 5.55 -0.44 -27.54
CA GLY A 196 5.73 -1.77 -26.96
C GLY A 196 5.06 -1.96 -25.59
N THR A 197 4.34 -0.97 -25.09
CA THR A 197 3.58 -1.02 -23.84
C THR A 197 2.07 -1.18 -24.06
N SER A 198 1.30 -1.18 -22.98
CA SER A 198 -0.17 -1.27 -23.01
C SER A 198 -0.83 -0.06 -23.70
N TYR A 199 -0.20 1.12 -23.66
CA TYR A 199 -0.73 2.37 -24.23
C TYR A 199 0.29 3.03 -25.16
N PRO A 200 0.53 2.46 -26.36
CA PRO A 200 1.57 2.95 -27.28
C PRO A 200 1.31 4.33 -27.87
N ASP A 201 0.06 4.78 -27.88
CA ASP A 201 -0.36 6.07 -28.46
C ASP A 201 -0.48 7.19 -27.41
N LEU A 202 -0.28 6.87 -26.12
CA LEU A 202 -0.26 7.88 -25.07
C LEU A 202 1.16 8.46 -24.89
N ILE A 203 1.20 9.69 -24.43
CA ILE A 203 2.43 10.41 -24.08
C ILE A 203 2.26 11.04 -22.70
N HIS A 204 3.36 11.39 -22.04
CA HIS A 204 3.31 12.10 -20.78
C HIS A 204 4.17 13.37 -20.80
N SER A 205 3.84 14.32 -19.92
CA SER A 205 4.60 15.56 -19.69
C SER A 205 5.90 15.30 -18.91
N ASP A 206 6.69 16.35 -18.72
CA ASP A 206 7.66 16.42 -17.64
C ASP A 206 6.95 16.29 -16.27
N GLU A 207 7.72 16.00 -15.22
CA GLU A 207 7.21 15.87 -13.87
C GLU A 207 6.61 17.18 -13.34
N LEU A 208 5.44 17.07 -12.73
CA LEU A 208 4.74 18.19 -12.06
C LEU A 208 5.19 18.37 -10.63
N THR A 209 5.61 17.26 -9.98
CA THR A 209 6.02 17.19 -8.57
C THR A 209 7.26 16.33 -8.42
N SER A 210 7.88 16.36 -7.24
CA SER A 210 8.87 15.40 -6.80
C SER A 210 8.40 14.78 -5.49
N GLU A 211 8.29 13.49 -5.42
CA GLU A 211 7.64 12.71 -4.38
C GLU A 211 8.49 11.54 -3.91
N GLU A 212 8.12 10.99 -2.76
CA GLU A 212 8.73 9.79 -2.21
C GLU A 212 7.63 8.83 -1.75
N TYR A 213 7.83 7.54 -1.99
CA TYR A 213 6.94 6.48 -1.54
C TYR A 213 7.37 5.89 -0.21
N GLY A 214 6.39 5.55 0.61
CA GLY A 214 6.56 4.82 1.85
C GLY A 214 5.40 3.87 2.12
N VAL A 215 5.59 2.95 3.07
CA VAL A 215 4.56 2.03 3.54
C VAL A 215 3.80 2.66 4.69
N GLY A 216 2.47 2.60 4.66
CA GLY A 216 1.60 3.10 5.72
C GLY A 216 1.14 1.98 6.64
N CYS A 217 1.36 2.17 7.94
CA CYS A 217 0.86 1.33 9.02
C CYS A 217 -0.14 2.10 9.88
N ARG A 218 -0.88 1.40 10.74
CA ARG A 218 -1.72 2.07 11.75
C ARG A 218 -0.91 3.06 12.57
N LYS A 219 -1.47 4.21 12.89
CA LYS A 219 -0.78 5.24 13.69
C LYS A 219 -0.35 4.69 15.03
N GLY A 220 0.95 4.85 15.35
CA GLY A 220 1.58 4.32 16.56
C GLY A 220 1.93 2.82 16.50
N SER A 221 1.81 2.19 15.33
CA SER A 221 2.18 0.78 15.12
C SER A 221 3.70 0.60 15.15
N ASP A 222 4.18 -0.48 15.76
CA ASP A 222 5.58 -0.92 15.72
C ASP A 222 5.96 -1.57 14.38
N LEU A 223 4.99 -1.85 13.54
CA LEU A 223 5.19 -2.52 12.24
C LEU A 223 6.02 -1.66 11.28
N ALA A 224 5.86 -0.33 11.28
CA ALA A 224 6.65 0.56 10.44
C ALA A 224 8.15 0.47 10.75
N ALA A 225 8.52 0.40 12.03
CA ALA A 225 9.90 0.20 12.46
C ALA A 225 10.43 -1.18 12.01
N TYR A 226 9.61 -2.22 12.17
CA TYR A 226 9.96 -3.57 11.70
C TYR A 226 10.21 -3.60 10.19
N ILE A 227 9.31 -3.00 9.39
CA ILE A 227 9.46 -2.93 7.92
C ILE A 227 10.74 -2.15 7.57
N ASN A 228 11.05 -1.03 8.23
CA ASN A 228 12.29 -0.29 7.99
C ASN A 228 13.55 -1.15 8.18
N GLU A 229 13.57 -2.02 9.20
CA GLU A 229 14.68 -2.96 9.40
C GLU A 229 14.80 -3.95 8.21
N GLN A 230 13.66 -4.44 7.70
CA GLN A 230 13.65 -5.35 6.55
C GLN A 230 14.06 -4.63 5.26
N LEU A 231 13.57 -3.40 5.01
CA LEU A 231 13.99 -2.58 3.87
C LEU A 231 15.50 -2.32 3.89
N THR A 232 16.03 -1.94 5.05
CA THR A 232 17.49 -1.71 5.24
C THR A 232 18.30 -2.98 4.97
N LYS A 233 17.84 -4.12 5.47
CA LYS A 233 18.49 -5.41 5.24
C LYS A 233 18.46 -5.81 3.77
N ALA A 234 17.29 -5.77 3.15
CA ALA A 234 17.10 -6.14 1.74
C ALA A 234 17.92 -5.24 0.80
N TYR A 235 18.02 -3.94 1.10
CA TYR A 235 18.85 -3.01 0.35
C TYR A 235 20.35 -3.38 0.46
N LYS A 236 20.84 -3.63 1.68
CA LYS A 236 22.26 -4.00 1.91
C LYS A 236 22.64 -5.36 1.31
N ASP A 237 21.69 -6.29 1.30
CA ASP A 237 21.88 -7.64 0.73
C ASP A 237 21.71 -7.66 -0.81
N GLY A 238 21.34 -6.52 -1.43
CA GLY A 238 21.09 -6.38 -2.87
C GLY A 238 19.73 -6.94 -3.34
N LYS A 239 18.89 -7.43 -2.42
CA LYS A 239 17.60 -8.01 -2.76
C LYS A 239 16.61 -6.97 -3.30
N THR A 240 16.60 -5.76 -2.72
CA THR A 240 15.79 -4.65 -3.22
C THR A 240 16.15 -4.32 -4.67
N GLN A 241 17.44 -4.28 -4.99
CA GLN A 241 17.93 -3.99 -6.35
C GLN A 241 17.53 -5.09 -7.33
N GLU A 242 17.65 -6.38 -6.94
CA GLU A 242 17.22 -7.52 -7.75
C GLU A 242 15.74 -7.43 -8.12
N ILE A 243 14.87 -7.13 -7.13
CA ILE A 243 13.43 -6.98 -7.35
C ILE A 243 13.15 -5.74 -8.21
N ALA A 244 13.81 -4.61 -7.95
CA ALA A 244 13.62 -3.38 -8.69
C ALA A 244 14.03 -3.51 -10.18
N GLU A 245 15.11 -4.22 -10.47
CA GLU A 245 15.54 -4.52 -11.85
C GLU A 245 14.52 -5.39 -12.58
N LYS A 246 13.91 -6.37 -11.89
CA LYS A 246 12.87 -7.24 -12.45
C LYS A 246 11.66 -6.44 -12.96
N TYR A 247 11.31 -5.35 -12.27
CA TYR A 247 10.14 -4.52 -12.57
C TYR A 247 10.49 -3.17 -13.22
N GLY A 248 11.76 -2.92 -13.54
CA GLY A 248 12.19 -1.72 -14.25
C GLY A 248 12.16 -0.43 -13.43
N VAL A 249 12.17 -0.53 -12.09
CA VAL A 249 12.12 0.63 -11.18
C VAL A 249 13.44 0.89 -10.44
N ALA A 250 14.52 0.27 -10.89
CA ALA A 250 15.82 0.32 -10.20
C ALA A 250 16.36 1.74 -9.98
N ASP A 251 16.15 2.63 -10.94
CA ASP A 251 16.61 4.02 -10.87
C ASP A 251 15.81 4.87 -9.86
N ALA A 252 14.64 4.41 -9.47
CA ALA A 252 13.79 5.09 -8.49
C ALA A 252 14.06 4.67 -7.05
N VAL A 253 14.81 3.57 -6.82
CA VAL A 253 15.08 3.04 -5.48
C VAL A 253 15.95 4.00 -4.68
N LEU A 254 15.52 4.30 -3.45
CA LEU A 254 16.24 5.14 -2.52
C LEU A 254 17.12 4.32 -1.57
N GLU A 255 18.29 4.87 -1.24
CA GLU A 255 19.22 4.28 -0.28
C GLU A 255 18.58 4.10 1.09
N GLN A 256 18.67 2.88 1.66
CA GLN A 256 18.20 2.57 3.00
C GLN A 256 19.36 2.56 3.99
N LYS A 257 19.24 3.33 5.08
CA LYS A 257 20.32 3.55 6.09
C LYS A 257 20.05 2.83 7.41
#